data_085e9b5d061ebe9dba5efd06f074cead
#
_entry.id   085e9b5d061ebe9dba5efd06f074cead
#
_cell.length_a   1.000
_cell.length_b   1.000
_cell.length_c   1.000
_cell.angle_alpha   90.00
_cell.angle_beta   90.00
_cell.angle_gamma   90.00
#
_symmetry.space_group_name_H-M   'P 1'
#
loop_
_entity.id
_entity.type
_entity.pdbx_description
1 polymer ?
#
loop_
_entity_poly.entity_id
_entity_poly.type
_entity_poly.pdbx_seq_one_letter_code
_entity_poly.pdbx_strand_id
1 'polypeptide(L)'
;GRDLQVLQHQGAILVTENDKLLLVHLPQAGVSMADFFGQDKGLASVGDTILIATKNEGKTKEFRKFFERFGYQVENLNNYPDLPDVAETGMTFEENARLKAETIAELTGKMVLADDSGLKVDALGGLPGVWSARFSGPEATDERNNSKLLHELAMVFEIKDRSAQFHCTLV
;
A
#
# COMPACT_ATOMS: atom_id res chain seq x y z
N GLY A 1 -16.41 -2.78 5.65
CA GLY A 1 -15.08 -3.12 6.14
C GLY A 1 -14.54 -2.03 7.05
N ARG A 2 -13.55 -2.35 7.89
CA ARG A 2 -12.87 -1.36 8.74
C ARG A 2 -11.83 -0.63 7.88
N ASP A 3 -11.80 0.69 7.97
CA ASP A 3 -10.80 1.54 7.34
C ASP A 3 -9.53 1.56 8.20
N LEU A 4 -8.67 0.57 7.99
CA LEU A 4 -7.38 0.51 8.67
C LEU A 4 -6.28 1.05 7.77
N GLN A 5 -5.54 2.03 8.26
CA GLN A 5 -4.31 2.51 7.62
C GLN A 5 -3.11 2.02 8.42
N VAL A 6 -2.15 1.44 7.72
CA VAL A 6 -0.89 1.00 8.31
C VAL A 6 0.24 1.87 7.76
N LEU A 7 0.88 2.61 8.64
CA LEU A 7 2.00 3.48 8.32
C LEU A 7 3.27 2.89 8.92
N GLN A 8 4.32 2.80 8.13
CA GLN A 8 5.63 2.36 8.62
C GLN A 8 6.63 3.50 8.54
N HIS A 9 7.28 3.80 9.66
CA HIS A 9 8.31 4.82 9.74
C HIS A 9 9.43 4.36 10.68
N GLN A 10 10.66 4.30 10.17
CA GLN A 10 11.85 3.89 10.92
C GLN A 10 11.67 2.58 11.73
N GLY A 11 11.00 1.60 11.14
CA GLY A 11 10.71 0.31 11.77
C GLY A 11 9.52 0.31 12.73
N ALA A 12 8.92 1.46 13.02
CA ALA A 12 7.64 1.54 13.74
C ALA A 12 6.47 1.29 12.82
N ILE A 13 5.47 0.57 13.28
CA ILE A 13 4.23 0.32 12.56
C ILE A 13 3.11 1.05 13.30
N LEU A 14 2.42 1.94 12.59
CA LEU A 14 1.26 2.67 13.06
C LEU A 14 0.02 2.14 12.37
N VAL A 15 -0.96 1.71 13.13
CA VAL A 15 -2.27 1.32 12.60
C VAL A 15 -3.29 2.35 13.02
N THR A 16 -3.97 2.95 12.04
CA THR A 16 -5.01 3.94 12.29
C THR A 16 -6.34 3.50 11.67
N GLU A 17 -7.43 3.91 12.26
CA GLU A 17 -8.78 3.75 11.73
C GLU A 17 -9.48 5.10 11.80
N ASN A 18 -9.94 5.62 10.65
CA ASN A 18 -10.57 6.94 10.55
C ASN A 18 -9.74 8.05 11.21
N ASP A 19 -8.44 8.09 10.90
CA ASP A 19 -7.43 9.01 11.46
C ASP A 19 -7.21 8.88 12.98
N LYS A 20 -7.82 7.88 13.61
CA LYS A 20 -7.62 7.58 15.02
C LYS A 20 -6.56 6.50 15.19
N LEU A 21 -5.54 6.80 15.96
CA LEU A 21 -4.47 5.85 16.25
C LEU A 21 -5.00 4.66 17.06
N LEU A 22 -4.92 3.46 16.51
CA LEU A 22 -5.31 2.22 17.17
C LEU A 22 -4.12 1.49 17.79
N LEU A 23 -2.97 1.50 17.10
CA LEU A 23 -1.79 0.75 17.51
C LEU A 23 -0.53 1.46 17.07
N VAL A 24 0.46 1.48 17.96
CA VAL A 24 1.85 1.79 17.65
C VAL A 24 2.69 0.58 18.00
N HIS A 25 3.27 -0.08 17.01
CA HIS A 25 4.25 -1.14 17.24
C HIS A 25 5.66 -0.56 17.08
N LEU A 26 6.38 -0.50 18.18
CA LEU A 26 7.80 -0.18 18.20
C LEU A 26 8.59 -1.50 18.25
N PRO A 27 9.60 -1.72 17.40
CA PRO A 27 10.32 -2.99 17.34
C PRO A 27 10.94 -3.46 18.64
N GLN A 28 11.08 -2.56 19.61
CA GLN A 28 11.71 -2.83 20.91
C GLN A 28 10.73 -2.79 22.09
N ALA A 29 9.44 -2.53 21.87
CA ALA A 29 8.49 -2.25 22.94
C ALA A 29 7.76 -3.49 23.52
N GLY A 30 7.99 -4.68 22.99
CA GLY A 30 7.40 -5.92 23.52
C GLY A 30 5.88 -6.07 23.35
N VAL A 31 5.22 -5.10 22.70
CA VAL A 31 3.80 -5.20 22.37
C VAL A 31 3.68 -5.98 21.07
N SER A 32 3.10 -7.18 21.13
CA SER A 32 2.89 -7.98 19.94
C SER A 32 1.59 -7.61 19.26
N MET A 33 1.59 -7.63 17.92
CA MET A 33 0.35 -7.50 17.13
C MET A 33 -0.66 -8.60 17.47
N ALA A 34 -0.20 -9.77 17.92
CA ALA A 34 -1.05 -10.85 18.39
C ALA A 34 -1.90 -10.44 19.59
N ASP A 35 -1.36 -9.67 20.54
CA ASP A 35 -2.12 -9.16 21.68
C ASP A 35 -3.19 -8.18 21.25
N PHE A 36 -2.92 -7.35 20.24
CA PHE A 36 -3.89 -6.42 19.67
C PHE A 36 -5.02 -7.15 18.93
N PHE A 37 -4.71 -8.06 18.02
CA PHE A 37 -5.70 -8.82 17.26
C PHE A 37 -6.43 -9.85 18.13
N GLY A 38 -5.81 -10.39 19.17
CA GLY A 38 -6.46 -11.27 20.12
C GLY A 38 -7.54 -10.61 20.97
N GLN A 39 -7.51 -9.29 21.11
CA GLN A 39 -8.52 -8.50 21.82
C GLN A 39 -9.69 -8.10 20.94
N ASP A 40 -9.53 -8.08 19.62
CA ASP A 40 -10.58 -7.71 18.67
C ASP A 40 -11.24 -8.98 18.09
N LYS A 41 -12.31 -9.41 18.75
CA LYS A 41 -13.08 -10.58 18.34
C LYS A 41 -13.72 -10.45 16.94
N GLY A 42 -13.76 -9.24 16.38
CA GLY A 42 -14.27 -8.98 15.03
C GLY A 42 -13.32 -9.45 13.92
N LEU A 43 -12.01 -9.35 14.13
CA LEU A 43 -11.01 -9.80 13.14
C LEU A 43 -10.84 -11.33 13.14
N ALA A 44 -10.98 -11.97 14.28
CA ALA A 44 -10.89 -13.44 14.40
C ALA A 44 -12.03 -14.18 13.67
N SER A 45 -13.13 -13.47 13.32
CA SER A 45 -14.29 -14.08 12.64
C SER A 45 -14.21 -14.04 11.10
N VAL A 46 -13.23 -13.36 10.52
CA VAL A 46 -13.16 -13.12 9.07
C VAL A 46 -12.31 -14.15 8.32
N GLY A 47 -11.77 -15.14 9.01
CA GLY A 47 -10.95 -16.20 8.43
C GLY A 47 -9.45 -15.96 8.61
N ASP A 48 -8.68 -17.02 8.32
CA ASP A 48 -7.22 -17.06 8.55
C ASP A 48 -6.41 -16.62 7.32
N THR A 49 -7.05 -16.14 6.27
CA THR A 49 -6.41 -15.76 5.02
C THR A 49 -6.57 -14.28 4.74
N ILE A 50 -5.45 -13.63 4.42
CA ILE A 50 -5.42 -12.24 3.96
C ILE A 50 -5.02 -12.25 2.49
N LEU A 51 -5.83 -11.61 1.65
CA LEU A 51 -5.55 -11.41 0.23
C LEU A 51 -4.94 -10.03 0.03
N ILE A 52 -3.70 -10.00 -0.43
CA ILE A 52 -3.03 -8.76 -0.80
C ILE A 52 -3.40 -8.41 -2.24
N ALA A 53 -3.97 -7.24 -2.46
CA ALA A 53 -4.43 -6.78 -3.79
C ALA A 53 -3.27 -6.33 -4.67
N THR A 54 -2.33 -7.22 -4.92
CA THR A 54 -1.14 -6.99 -5.74
C THR A 54 -0.77 -8.24 -6.54
N LYS A 55 -0.13 -8.05 -7.69
CA LYS A 55 0.52 -9.11 -8.47
C LYS A 55 2.03 -9.17 -8.20
N ASN A 56 2.55 -8.26 -7.37
CA ASN A 56 3.96 -8.17 -7.05
C ASN A 56 4.35 -9.18 -5.96
N GLU A 57 5.11 -10.22 -6.34
CA GLU A 57 5.55 -11.26 -5.41
C GLU A 57 6.51 -10.74 -4.32
N GLY A 58 7.30 -9.73 -4.62
CA GLY A 58 8.18 -9.10 -3.64
C GLY A 58 7.41 -8.45 -2.51
N LYS A 59 6.38 -7.66 -2.83
CA LYS A 59 5.47 -7.08 -1.84
C LYS A 59 4.74 -8.16 -1.05
N THR A 60 4.22 -9.17 -1.73
CA THR A 60 3.53 -10.30 -1.08
C THR A 60 4.42 -11.00 -0.08
N LYS A 61 5.68 -11.22 -0.42
CA LYS A 61 6.66 -11.84 0.47
C LYS A 61 6.89 -11.04 1.76
N GLU A 62 6.96 -9.72 1.66
CA GLU A 62 7.11 -8.85 2.82
C GLU A 62 5.88 -8.94 3.73
N PHE A 63 4.68 -8.84 3.17
CA PHE A 63 3.44 -8.99 3.93
C PHE A 63 3.28 -10.39 4.53
N ARG A 64 3.68 -11.42 3.80
CA ARG A 64 3.66 -12.81 4.29
C ARG A 64 4.53 -12.98 5.51
N LYS A 65 5.75 -12.47 5.50
CA LYS A 65 6.64 -12.47 6.66
C LYS A 65 5.98 -11.83 7.89
N PHE A 66 5.23 -10.78 7.66
CA PHE A 66 4.58 -10.04 8.73
C PHE A 66 3.37 -10.80 9.29
N PHE A 67 2.47 -11.25 8.41
CA PHE A 67 1.18 -11.83 8.82
C PHE A 67 1.27 -13.31 9.24
N GLU A 68 2.21 -14.08 8.70
CA GLU A 68 2.40 -15.49 9.12
C GLU A 68 2.75 -15.61 10.60
N ARG A 69 3.36 -14.61 11.20
CA ARG A 69 3.64 -14.58 12.64
C ARG A 69 2.36 -14.65 13.48
N PHE A 70 1.26 -14.24 12.94
CA PHE A 70 -0.04 -14.19 13.60
C PHE A 70 -0.97 -15.32 13.18
N GLY A 71 -0.45 -16.30 12.46
CA GLY A 71 -1.20 -17.46 12.00
C GLY A 71 -2.04 -17.23 10.77
N TYR A 72 -1.87 -16.08 10.05
CA TYR A 72 -2.57 -15.81 8.80
C TYR A 72 -1.85 -16.42 7.61
N GLN A 73 -2.64 -16.98 6.70
CA GLN A 73 -2.15 -17.28 5.35
C GLN A 73 -2.25 -16.03 4.50
N VAL A 74 -1.27 -15.81 3.63
CA VAL A 74 -1.22 -14.65 2.75
C VAL A 74 -1.26 -15.12 1.29
N GLU A 75 -2.24 -14.61 0.56
CA GLU A 75 -2.41 -14.81 -0.87
C GLU A 75 -2.25 -13.47 -1.59
N ASN A 76 -2.09 -13.50 -2.90
CA ASN A 76 -2.12 -12.31 -3.74
C ASN A 76 -2.99 -12.53 -4.98
N LEU A 77 -3.05 -11.52 -5.86
CA LEU A 77 -3.90 -11.58 -7.06
C LEU A 77 -3.46 -12.66 -8.06
N ASN A 78 -2.22 -13.15 -7.99
CA ASN A 78 -1.75 -14.25 -8.83
C ASN A 78 -2.44 -15.58 -8.50
N ASN A 79 -2.97 -15.73 -7.30
CA ASN A 79 -3.78 -16.88 -6.90
C ASN A 79 -5.20 -16.85 -7.49
N TYR A 80 -5.61 -15.71 -8.03
CA TYR A 80 -6.95 -15.47 -8.59
C TYR A 80 -6.85 -14.85 -10.00
N PRO A 81 -6.39 -15.62 -11.01
CA PRO A 81 -6.13 -15.06 -12.34
C PRO A 81 -7.40 -14.61 -13.07
N ASP A 82 -8.57 -15.05 -12.64
CA ASP A 82 -9.87 -14.70 -13.24
C ASP A 82 -10.43 -13.37 -12.71
N LEU A 83 -9.82 -12.78 -11.71
CA LEU A 83 -10.26 -11.49 -11.20
C LEU A 83 -9.92 -10.36 -12.18
N PRO A 84 -10.87 -9.42 -12.40
CA PRO A 84 -10.61 -8.28 -13.26
C PRO A 84 -9.58 -7.33 -12.65
N ASP A 85 -8.85 -6.63 -13.51
CA ASP A 85 -7.99 -5.55 -13.06
C ASP A 85 -8.85 -4.39 -12.55
N VAL A 86 -8.51 -3.87 -11.38
CA VAL A 86 -9.20 -2.73 -10.80
C VAL A 86 -8.60 -1.44 -11.35
N ALA A 87 -9.42 -0.63 -12.01
CA ALA A 87 -8.99 0.66 -12.53
C ALA A 87 -8.72 1.63 -11.35
N GLU A 88 -7.51 2.15 -11.28
CA GLU A 88 -7.10 3.15 -10.30
C GLU A 88 -7.50 4.56 -10.79
N THR A 89 -8.77 4.89 -10.62
CA THR A 89 -9.37 6.15 -11.09
C THR A 89 -9.40 7.24 -10.02
N GLY A 90 -8.95 6.95 -8.82
CA GLY A 90 -8.89 7.90 -7.73
C GLY A 90 -7.81 8.97 -7.93
N MET A 91 -7.99 10.10 -7.27
CA MET A 91 -7.06 11.22 -7.30
C MET A 91 -6.07 11.19 -6.14
N THR A 92 -6.26 10.28 -5.18
CA THR A 92 -5.38 10.09 -4.03
C THR A 92 -4.96 8.63 -3.90
N PHE A 93 -3.86 8.38 -3.19
CA PHE A 93 -3.42 7.03 -2.86
C PHE A 93 -4.46 6.26 -2.07
N GLU A 94 -5.12 6.93 -1.12
CA GLU A 94 -6.17 6.31 -0.32
C GLU A 94 -7.37 5.88 -1.17
N GLU A 95 -7.85 6.74 -2.07
CA GLU A 95 -8.95 6.41 -2.96
C GLU A 95 -8.63 5.19 -3.83
N ASN A 96 -7.44 5.12 -4.40
CA ASN A 96 -7.01 4.01 -5.24
C ASN A 96 -6.84 2.72 -4.43
N ALA A 97 -6.22 2.78 -3.27
CA ALA A 97 -6.08 1.63 -2.38
C ALA A 97 -7.45 1.11 -1.94
N ARG A 98 -8.38 2.01 -1.59
CA ARG A 98 -9.75 1.67 -1.21
C ARG A 98 -10.51 0.99 -2.36
N LEU A 99 -10.45 1.55 -3.57
CA LEU A 99 -11.08 0.95 -4.76
C LEU A 99 -10.60 -0.48 -4.98
N LYS A 100 -9.29 -0.72 -4.87
CA LYS A 100 -8.74 -2.08 -4.99
C LYS A 100 -9.24 -3.00 -3.88
N ALA A 101 -9.16 -2.57 -2.64
CA ALA A 101 -9.55 -3.38 -1.49
C ALA A 101 -11.04 -3.75 -1.54
N GLU A 102 -11.91 -2.77 -1.72
CA GLU A 102 -13.36 -2.97 -1.75
C GLU A 102 -13.79 -3.85 -2.92
N THR A 103 -13.30 -3.56 -4.13
CA THR A 103 -13.66 -4.35 -5.31
C THR A 103 -13.25 -5.81 -5.17
N ILE A 104 -12.02 -6.06 -4.74
CA ILE A 104 -11.53 -7.44 -4.56
C ILE A 104 -12.23 -8.15 -3.40
N ALA A 105 -12.52 -7.44 -2.32
CA ALA A 105 -13.26 -8.00 -1.20
C ALA A 105 -14.69 -8.39 -1.58
N GLU A 106 -15.38 -7.57 -2.36
CA GLU A 106 -16.72 -7.88 -2.88
C GLU A 106 -16.70 -9.12 -3.80
N LEU A 107 -15.70 -9.24 -4.66
CA LEU A 107 -15.59 -10.35 -5.60
C LEU A 107 -15.17 -11.66 -4.95
N THR A 108 -14.39 -11.62 -3.89
CA THR A 108 -13.82 -12.82 -3.25
C THR A 108 -14.46 -13.21 -1.93
N GLY A 109 -15.14 -12.26 -1.26
CA GLY A 109 -15.63 -12.45 0.11
C GLY A 109 -14.51 -12.60 1.15
N LYS A 110 -13.28 -12.23 0.81
CA LYS A 110 -12.10 -12.37 1.67
C LYS A 110 -11.71 -11.05 2.32
N MET A 111 -10.92 -11.13 3.38
CA MET A 111 -10.25 -9.96 3.93
C MET A 111 -9.13 -9.54 2.98
N VAL A 112 -9.19 -8.30 2.51
CA VAL A 112 -8.27 -7.77 1.50
C VAL A 112 -7.49 -6.60 2.07
N LEU A 113 -6.19 -6.63 1.84
CA LEU A 113 -5.30 -5.50 2.06
C LEU A 113 -4.81 -4.98 0.72
N ALA A 114 -5.04 -3.72 0.46
CA ALA A 114 -4.55 -3.05 -0.75
C ALA A 114 -3.58 -1.94 -0.40
N ASP A 115 -2.59 -1.75 -1.26
CA ASP A 115 -1.70 -0.61 -1.19
C ASP A 115 -1.81 0.25 -2.45
N ASP A 116 -1.57 1.53 -2.29
CA ASP A 116 -1.21 2.41 -3.38
C ASP A 116 -0.03 3.28 -2.95
N SER A 117 0.98 3.35 -3.79
CA SER A 117 2.23 4.00 -3.46
C SER A 117 2.81 4.74 -4.66
N GLY A 118 3.59 5.75 -4.38
CA GLY A 118 4.25 6.52 -5.42
C GLY A 118 5.21 7.55 -4.89
N LEU A 119 5.92 8.19 -5.82
CA LEU A 119 6.87 9.25 -5.57
C LEU A 119 6.20 10.61 -5.72
N LYS A 120 6.36 11.46 -4.73
CA LYS A 120 5.95 12.87 -4.78
C LYS A 120 7.20 13.74 -4.84
N VAL A 121 7.33 14.54 -5.88
CA VAL A 121 8.42 15.50 -6.06
C VAL A 121 7.91 16.91 -5.81
N ASP A 122 8.51 17.60 -4.86
CA ASP A 122 8.02 18.92 -4.42
C ASP A 122 8.08 19.96 -5.52
N ALA A 123 9.16 19.98 -6.32
CA ALA A 123 9.31 20.90 -7.45
C ALA A 123 8.27 20.69 -8.55
N LEU A 124 7.63 19.52 -8.59
CA LEU A 124 6.58 19.19 -9.56
C LEU A 124 5.17 19.22 -8.94
N GLY A 125 5.00 19.86 -7.80
CA GLY A 125 3.72 19.97 -7.13
C GLY A 125 3.17 18.63 -6.61
N GLY A 126 4.05 17.67 -6.32
CA GLY A 126 3.71 16.32 -5.86
C GLY A 126 3.59 15.27 -6.96
N LEU A 127 3.83 15.64 -8.24
CA LEU A 127 3.91 14.66 -9.31
C LEU A 127 5.18 13.81 -9.19
N PRO A 128 5.20 12.57 -9.70
CA PRO A 128 4.11 11.85 -10.36
C PRO A 128 2.97 11.39 -9.45
N GLY A 129 3.16 11.28 -8.13
CA GLY A 129 2.09 10.94 -7.19
C GLY A 129 1.39 9.63 -7.53
N VAL A 130 0.06 9.65 -7.62
CA VAL A 130 -0.77 8.48 -7.96
C VAL A 130 -0.50 7.90 -9.35
N TRP A 131 0.14 8.67 -10.23
CA TRP A 131 0.52 8.23 -11.58
C TRP A 131 1.93 7.64 -11.67
N SER A 132 2.61 7.42 -10.54
CA SER A 132 4.03 7.00 -10.54
C SER A 132 4.30 5.77 -11.42
N ALA A 133 3.48 4.73 -11.31
CA ALA A 133 3.68 3.50 -12.08
C ALA A 133 3.44 3.66 -13.60
N ARG A 134 2.65 4.65 -14.00
CA ARG A 134 2.23 4.91 -15.38
C ARG A 134 2.60 6.31 -15.87
N PHE A 135 3.60 6.92 -15.25
CA PHE A 135 3.98 8.32 -15.53
C PHE A 135 4.36 8.57 -16.97
N SER A 136 5.04 7.64 -17.61
CA SER A 136 5.45 7.74 -19.01
C SER A 136 4.39 7.26 -20.03
N GLY A 137 3.20 6.86 -19.56
CA GLY A 137 2.07 6.51 -20.41
C GLY A 137 1.76 5.01 -20.46
N PRO A 138 0.99 4.55 -21.48
CA PRO A 138 0.48 3.16 -21.54
C PRO A 138 1.56 2.08 -21.60
N GLU A 139 2.73 2.41 -22.12
CA GLU A 139 3.88 1.50 -22.22
C GLU A 139 4.95 1.83 -21.17
N ALA A 140 4.52 2.25 -19.97
CA ALA A 140 5.42 2.67 -18.93
C ALA A 140 6.31 1.51 -18.44
N THR A 141 7.59 1.82 -18.29
CA THR A 141 8.59 1.01 -17.58
C THR A 141 9.25 1.90 -16.54
N ASP A 142 9.96 1.29 -15.59
CA ASP A 142 10.69 2.05 -14.57
C ASP A 142 11.69 3.01 -15.23
N GLU A 143 12.41 2.55 -16.25
CA GLU A 143 13.36 3.38 -16.98
C GLU A 143 12.69 4.56 -17.69
N ARG A 144 11.58 4.31 -18.35
CA ARG A 144 10.80 5.38 -19.04
C ARG A 144 10.22 6.38 -18.06
N ASN A 145 9.70 5.90 -16.93
CA ASN A 145 9.18 6.77 -15.87
C ASN A 145 10.29 7.65 -15.29
N ASN A 146 11.46 7.07 -15.01
CA ASN A 146 12.61 7.81 -14.51
C ASN A 146 13.12 8.83 -15.53
N SER A 147 13.19 8.45 -16.80
CA SER A 147 13.61 9.35 -17.88
C SER A 147 12.66 10.54 -18.02
N LYS A 148 11.35 10.30 -17.97
CA LYS A 148 10.35 11.37 -17.99
C LYS A 148 10.48 12.27 -16.77
N LEU A 149 10.66 11.70 -15.58
CA LEU A 149 10.83 12.46 -14.34
C LEU A 149 12.04 13.40 -14.43
N LEU A 150 13.17 12.90 -14.89
CA LEU A 150 14.38 13.71 -15.08
C LEU A 150 14.17 14.81 -16.12
N HIS A 151 13.44 14.53 -17.19
CA HIS A 151 13.09 15.53 -18.21
C HIS A 151 12.21 16.66 -17.61
N GLU A 152 11.21 16.29 -16.81
CA GLU A 152 10.36 17.29 -16.12
C GLU A 152 11.16 18.13 -15.10
N LEU A 153 12.24 17.59 -14.55
CA LEU A 153 13.14 18.28 -13.63
C LEU A 153 14.27 19.08 -14.33
N ALA A 154 14.30 19.10 -15.66
CA ALA A 154 15.37 19.72 -16.42
C ALA A 154 15.61 21.20 -16.07
N MET A 155 14.56 21.93 -15.66
CA MET A 155 14.65 23.34 -15.26
C MET A 155 14.95 23.55 -13.77
N VAL A 156 15.07 22.48 -13.01
CA VAL A 156 15.48 22.51 -11.59
C VAL A 156 16.94 22.17 -11.48
N PHE A 157 17.79 23.18 -11.47
CA PHE A 157 19.25 23.02 -11.62
C PHE A 157 19.96 22.56 -10.34
N GLU A 158 19.41 22.90 -9.17
CA GLU A 158 20.02 22.59 -7.89
C GLU A 158 19.46 21.29 -7.32
N ILE A 159 20.32 20.38 -6.91
CA ILE A 159 19.90 19.09 -6.32
C ILE A 159 19.06 19.30 -5.06
N LYS A 160 19.41 20.31 -4.24
CA LYS A 160 18.65 20.65 -3.04
C LYS A 160 17.19 21.04 -3.29
N ASP A 161 16.88 21.49 -4.52
CA ASP A 161 15.52 21.88 -4.93
C ASP A 161 14.74 20.72 -5.58
N ARG A 162 15.33 19.51 -5.63
CA ARG A 162 14.73 18.28 -6.13
C ARG A 162 14.30 17.34 -5.02
N SER A 163 13.80 17.89 -3.90
CA SER A 163 13.31 17.08 -2.80
C SER A 163 12.13 16.22 -3.21
N ALA A 164 12.09 14.98 -2.73
CA ALA A 164 11.05 14.01 -3.04
C ALA A 164 10.77 13.12 -1.83
N GLN A 165 9.55 12.59 -1.79
CA GLN A 165 9.12 11.63 -0.78
C GLN A 165 8.47 10.44 -1.47
N PHE A 166 8.82 9.24 -1.01
CA PHE A 166 8.06 8.05 -1.34
C PHE A 166 6.88 7.91 -0.37
N HIS A 167 5.69 7.77 -0.90
CA HIS A 167 4.46 7.68 -0.12
C HIS A 167 3.79 6.33 -0.37
N CYS A 168 3.33 5.68 0.70
CA CYS A 168 2.58 4.43 0.62
C CYS A 168 1.37 4.51 1.54
N THR A 169 0.21 4.17 0.99
CA THR A 169 -1.04 4.07 1.73
C THR A 169 -1.53 2.63 1.68
N LEU A 170 -1.95 2.11 2.84
CA LEU A 170 -2.54 0.79 2.99
C LEU A 170 -4.00 0.92 3.44
N VAL A 171 -4.88 0.14 2.84
CA VAL A 171 -6.30 0.04 3.17
C VAL A 171 -6.72 -1.42 3.29
#